data_e44e57c843e91e3a67def9f8722bdd1d
#
_entry.id   e44e57c843e91e3a67def9f8722bdd1d
#
_cell.length_a   1.000
_cell.length_b   1.000
_cell.length_c   1.000
_cell.angle_alpha   90.00
_cell.angle_beta   90.00
_cell.angle_gamma   90.00
#
_symmetry.space_group_name_H-M   'P 1'
#
loop_
_entity.id
_entity.type
_entity.pdbx_description
1 polymer ?
#
loop_
_entity_poly.entity_id
_entity_poly.type
_entity_poly.pdbx_seq_one_letter_code
_entity_poly.pdbx_strand_id
1 'polypeptide(L)'
;MTATNEYRQALQPLIIAEAERLFRQRGIKAVTMEEISKSLHISKRTIYELYTNKEEVLLEVLQLAHERKVRHLDEFSKHCDSIMDILIEVFRMQLEASVTTNSCFYHDLKKYPKAEALLKQYTTSRRDSSYDFFAKGVEDGYFLPTIKFQVFMRIMAAIEDTIQNNVTLKQPTFHDLLNNYIRILIRGICTQKGLLRFDQFWEQQQNKNL
;
A
#
# COMPACT_ATOMS: atom_id res chain seq x y z
N MET A 1 3.04 37.90 -12.69
CA MET A 1 3.47 36.85 -11.68
C MET A 1 2.51 35.65 -11.59
N THR A 2 1.36 35.68 -12.21
CA THR A 2 0.30 34.66 -12.08
C THR A 2 0.45 33.45 -13.02
N ALA A 3 0.70 33.64 -14.30
CA ALA A 3 0.74 32.53 -15.27
C ALA A 3 1.85 31.46 -15.04
N THR A 4 3.01 31.88 -14.53
CA THR A 4 4.11 30.94 -14.25
C THR A 4 3.82 30.08 -13.01
N ASN A 5 3.07 30.60 -12.03
CA ASN A 5 2.70 29.85 -10.84
C ASN A 5 1.58 28.86 -11.12
N GLU A 6 0.59 29.24 -11.90
CA GLU A 6 -0.51 28.36 -12.35
C GLU A 6 0.02 27.20 -13.20
N TYR A 7 0.95 27.47 -14.12
CA TYR A 7 1.61 26.43 -14.91
C TYR A 7 2.38 25.43 -14.01
N ARG A 8 3.12 25.92 -13.01
CA ARG A 8 3.84 25.07 -12.06
C ARG A 8 2.91 24.21 -11.23
N GLN A 9 1.83 24.77 -10.71
CA GLN A 9 0.81 24.03 -9.95
C GLN A 9 0.13 22.96 -10.81
N ALA A 10 -0.09 23.21 -12.10
CA ALA A 10 -0.65 22.23 -13.03
C ALA A 10 0.34 21.07 -13.32
N LEU A 11 1.66 21.31 -13.24
CA LEU A 11 2.67 20.27 -13.50
C LEU A 11 2.88 19.31 -12.32
N GLN A 12 2.72 19.76 -11.09
CA GLN A 12 2.96 18.91 -9.91
C GLN A 12 2.19 17.59 -9.94
N PRO A 13 0.86 17.56 -10.15
CA PRO A 13 0.13 16.30 -10.20
C PRO A 13 0.59 15.39 -11.36
N LEU A 14 1.03 15.95 -12.49
CA LEU A 14 1.55 15.17 -13.60
C LEU A 14 2.91 14.55 -13.28
N ILE A 15 3.80 15.31 -12.63
CA ILE A 15 5.10 14.82 -12.18
C ILE A 15 4.92 13.67 -11.17
N ILE A 16 4.02 13.83 -10.20
CA ILE A 16 3.77 12.82 -9.19
C ILE A 16 3.15 11.55 -9.79
N ALA A 17 2.18 11.69 -10.68
CA ALA A 17 1.56 10.55 -11.36
C ALA A 17 2.58 9.76 -12.21
N GLU A 18 3.43 10.47 -12.95
CA GLU A 18 4.47 9.82 -13.77
C GLU A 18 5.57 9.20 -12.92
N ALA A 19 6.01 9.89 -11.85
CA ALA A 19 6.97 9.35 -10.90
C ALA A 19 6.43 8.07 -10.23
N GLU A 20 5.19 8.08 -9.76
CA GLU A 20 4.55 6.90 -9.19
C GLU A 20 4.56 5.72 -10.18
N ARG A 21 4.16 5.97 -11.42
CA ARG A 21 4.16 4.94 -12.48
C ARG A 21 5.56 4.36 -12.70
N LEU A 22 6.57 5.20 -12.86
CA LEU A 22 7.95 4.77 -13.09
C LEU A 22 8.53 4.04 -11.88
N PHE A 23 8.32 4.55 -10.66
CA PHE A 23 8.79 3.93 -9.43
C PHE A 23 8.18 2.54 -9.24
N ARG A 24 6.87 2.38 -9.49
CA ARG A 24 6.21 1.08 -9.40
C ARG A 24 6.70 0.09 -10.45
N GLN A 25 6.97 0.54 -11.67
CA GLN A 25 7.39 -0.34 -12.75
C GLN A 25 8.86 -0.78 -12.65
N ARG A 26 9.76 0.10 -12.18
CA ARG A 26 11.21 -0.09 -12.28
C ARG A 26 11.95 -0.10 -10.96
N GLY A 27 11.28 0.21 -9.87
CA GLY A 27 11.91 0.50 -8.57
C GLY A 27 12.37 1.96 -8.46
N ILE A 28 12.49 2.45 -7.22
CA ILE A 28 12.81 3.86 -6.95
C ILE A 28 14.24 4.19 -7.36
N LYS A 29 15.18 3.27 -7.07
CA LYS A 29 16.60 3.50 -7.34
C LYS A 29 16.88 3.66 -8.84
N ALA A 30 16.22 2.89 -9.67
CA ALA A 30 16.44 2.86 -11.11
C ALA A 30 15.90 4.09 -11.86
N VAL A 31 15.08 4.92 -11.23
CA VAL A 31 14.46 6.10 -11.84
C VAL A 31 15.18 7.38 -11.42
N THR A 32 15.46 8.27 -12.37
CA THR A 32 16.10 9.57 -12.16
C THR A 32 15.12 10.72 -12.39
N MET A 33 15.43 11.91 -11.84
CA MET A 33 14.66 13.15 -12.08
C MET A 33 14.63 13.51 -13.56
N GLU A 34 15.73 13.25 -14.28
CA GLU A 34 15.85 13.46 -15.73
C GLU A 34 14.91 12.56 -16.53
N GLU A 35 14.75 11.30 -16.13
CA GLU A 35 13.82 10.38 -16.80
C GLU A 35 12.37 10.81 -16.60
N ILE A 36 12.00 11.26 -15.39
CA ILE A 36 10.66 11.81 -15.13
C ILE A 36 10.41 13.04 -16.01
N SER A 37 11.34 13.99 -16.03
CA SER A 37 11.19 15.20 -16.84
C SER A 37 11.10 14.90 -18.33
N LYS A 38 11.93 13.96 -18.82
CA LYS A 38 11.93 13.54 -20.23
C LYS A 38 10.62 12.85 -20.62
N SER A 39 10.07 12.02 -19.76
CA SER A 39 8.80 11.33 -19.99
C SER A 39 7.63 12.30 -20.12
N LEU A 40 7.68 13.42 -19.40
CA LEU A 40 6.67 14.48 -19.43
C LEU A 40 6.96 15.58 -20.47
N HIS A 41 8.03 15.44 -21.25
CA HIS A 41 8.48 16.48 -22.20
C HIS A 41 8.69 17.85 -21.57
N ILE A 42 9.09 17.91 -20.29
CA ILE A 42 9.47 19.14 -19.59
C ILE A 42 10.98 19.25 -19.44
N SER A 43 11.49 20.47 -19.23
CA SER A 43 12.91 20.69 -19.04
C SER A 43 13.38 20.14 -17.69
N LYS A 44 14.66 19.68 -17.62
CA LYS A 44 15.31 19.33 -16.36
C LYS A 44 15.22 20.49 -15.34
N ARG A 45 15.41 21.73 -15.81
CA ARG A 45 15.30 22.93 -14.97
C ARG A 45 13.91 23.02 -14.32
N THR A 46 12.84 22.78 -15.08
CA THR A 46 11.45 22.87 -14.60
C THR A 46 11.19 21.91 -13.44
N ILE A 47 11.64 20.64 -13.56
CA ILE A 47 11.42 19.67 -12.46
C ILE A 47 12.24 20.03 -11.22
N TYR A 48 13.47 20.54 -11.35
CA TYR A 48 14.31 20.96 -10.22
C TYR A 48 13.89 22.30 -9.61
N GLU A 49 13.07 23.12 -10.30
CA GLU A 49 12.41 24.29 -9.72
C GLU A 49 11.23 23.92 -8.81
N LEU A 50 10.64 22.72 -9.01
CA LEU A 50 9.50 22.21 -8.22
C LEU A 50 9.94 21.27 -7.09
N TYR A 51 10.96 20.47 -7.33
CA TYR A 51 11.46 19.44 -6.39
C TYR A 51 12.98 19.47 -6.33
N THR A 52 13.53 19.64 -5.13
CA THR A 52 14.99 19.72 -4.95
C THR A 52 15.68 18.38 -5.25
N ASN A 53 14.99 17.27 -4.97
CA ASN A 53 15.53 15.92 -5.15
C ASN A 53 14.41 14.87 -5.32
N LYS A 54 14.82 13.66 -5.67
CA LYS A 54 13.91 12.52 -5.89
C LYS A 54 13.16 12.08 -4.63
N GLU A 55 13.74 12.25 -3.44
CA GLU A 55 13.09 11.88 -2.19
C GLU A 55 11.86 12.76 -1.92
N GLU A 56 11.89 14.05 -2.27
CA GLU A 56 10.74 14.94 -2.17
C GLU A 56 9.59 14.47 -3.06
N VAL A 57 9.89 14.12 -4.31
CA VAL A 57 8.90 13.53 -5.23
C VAL A 57 8.34 12.23 -4.67
N LEU A 58 9.20 11.36 -4.11
CA LEU A 58 8.79 10.10 -3.51
C LEU A 58 7.86 10.31 -2.31
N LEU A 59 8.16 11.28 -1.45
CA LEU A 59 7.32 11.59 -0.28
C LEU A 59 5.90 12.00 -0.72
N GLU A 60 5.78 12.86 -1.73
CA GLU A 60 4.49 13.28 -2.25
C GLU A 60 3.74 12.13 -2.94
N VAL A 61 4.43 11.26 -3.68
CA VAL A 61 3.87 10.02 -4.23
C VAL A 61 3.28 9.15 -3.13
N LEU A 62 4.01 8.92 -2.04
CA LEU A 62 3.56 8.09 -0.91
C LEU A 62 2.39 8.73 -0.18
N GLN A 63 2.42 10.05 0.03
CA GLN A 63 1.33 10.78 0.67
C GLN A 63 0.04 10.68 -0.13
N LEU A 64 0.08 10.98 -1.42
CA LEU A 64 -1.11 10.91 -2.28
C LEU A 64 -1.64 9.47 -2.42
N ALA A 65 -0.75 8.48 -2.50
CA ALA A 65 -1.15 7.07 -2.51
C ALA A 65 -1.86 6.68 -1.19
N HIS A 66 -1.35 7.15 -0.05
CA HIS A 66 -1.97 6.95 1.25
C HIS A 66 -3.35 7.63 1.33
N GLU A 67 -3.46 8.88 0.93
CA GLU A 67 -4.72 9.64 0.92
C GLU A 67 -5.78 8.98 0.03
N ARG A 68 -5.37 8.49 -1.17
CA ARG A 68 -6.27 7.72 -2.05
C ARG A 68 -6.77 6.45 -1.38
N LYS A 69 -5.87 5.70 -0.72
CA LYS A 69 -6.23 4.47 0.01
C LYS A 69 -7.21 4.76 1.15
N VAL A 70 -6.94 5.79 1.95
CA VAL A 70 -7.82 6.18 3.07
C VAL A 70 -9.19 6.56 2.56
N ARG A 71 -9.25 7.42 1.56
CA ARG A 71 -10.52 7.90 0.96
C ARG A 71 -11.32 6.75 0.36
N HIS A 72 -10.65 5.81 -0.33
CA HIS A 72 -11.31 4.64 -0.88
C HIS A 72 -11.91 3.75 0.22
N LEU A 73 -11.16 3.47 1.28
CA LEU A 73 -11.65 2.63 2.39
C LEU A 73 -12.76 3.32 3.19
N ASP A 74 -12.69 4.64 3.37
CA ASP A 74 -13.75 5.42 4.01
C ASP A 74 -15.05 5.36 3.20
N GLU A 75 -14.97 5.53 1.88
CA GLU A 75 -16.15 5.42 1.02
C GLU A 75 -16.68 3.98 0.97
N PHE A 76 -15.80 2.98 0.85
CA PHE A 76 -16.18 1.58 0.87
C PHE A 76 -16.88 1.20 2.17
N SER A 77 -16.42 1.70 3.31
CA SER A 77 -16.95 1.40 4.64
C SER A 77 -18.41 1.86 4.82
N LYS A 78 -18.87 2.86 4.07
CA LYS A 78 -20.24 3.36 4.11
C LYS A 78 -21.25 2.43 3.42
N HIS A 79 -20.75 1.53 2.56
CA HIS A 79 -21.57 0.67 1.70
C HIS A 79 -21.34 -0.83 1.93
N CYS A 80 -20.48 -1.20 2.87
CA CYS A 80 -20.19 -2.60 3.18
C CYS A 80 -21.10 -3.13 4.31
N ASP A 81 -21.39 -4.42 4.27
CA ASP A 81 -22.30 -5.08 5.22
C ASP A 81 -21.61 -5.46 6.54
N SER A 82 -20.27 -5.55 6.52
CA SER A 82 -19.53 -6.06 7.68
C SER A 82 -18.11 -5.52 7.75
N ILE A 83 -17.55 -5.55 8.96
CA ILE A 83 -16.15 -5.22 9.20
C ILE A 83 -15.20 -6.20 8.47
N MET A 84 -15.67 -7.42 8.22
CA MET A 84 -14.92 -8.42 7.46
C MET A 84 -14.75 -8.00 6.00
N ASP A 85 -15.73 -7.33 5.42
CA ASP A 85 -15.66 -6.81 4.04
C ASP A 85 -14.59 -5.72 3.89
N ILE A 86 -14.44 -4.87 4.91
CA ILE A 86 -13.38 -3.86 4.96
C ILE A 86 -11.99 -4.53 5.01
N LEU A 87 -11.84 -5.57 5.84
CA LEU A 87 -10.59 -6.32 5.92
C LEU A 87 -10.25 -6.99 4.59
N ILE A 88 -11.23 -7.61 3.96
CA ILE A 88 -11.12 -8.23 2.64
C ILE A 88 -10.69 -7.19 1.59
N GLU A 89 -11.30 -6.01 1.60
CA GLU A 89 -10.97 -4.93 0.67
C GLU A 89 -9.52 -4.43 0.86
N VAL A 90 -9.06 -4.30 2.10
CA VAL A 90 -7.65 -3.95 2.39
C VAL A 90 -6.70 -4.97 1.76
N PHE A 91 -6.99 -6.26 1.89
CA PHE A 91 -6.14 -7.31 1.32
C PHE A 91 -6.25 -7.38 -0.21
N ARG A 92 -7.44 -7.16 -0.78
CA ARG A 92 -7.62 -7.08 -2.23
C ARG A 92 -6.74 -5.98 -2.83
N MET A 93 -6.77 -4.77 -2.25
CA MET A 93 -5.93 -3.66 -2.67
C MET A 93 -4.43 -4.00 -2.56
N GLN A 94 -4.03 -4.70 -1.50
CA GLN A 94 -2.64 -5.07 -1.27
C GLN A 94 -2.15 -6.13 -2.28
N LEU A 95 -2.98 -7.11 -2.60
CA LEU A 95 -2.69 -8.12 -3.61
C LEU A 95 -2.61 -7.50 -5.02
N GLU A 96 -3.54 -6.63 -5.39
CA GLU A 96 -3.50 -5.90 -6.66
C GLU A 96 -2.22 -5.05 -6.78
N ALA A 97 -1.86 -4.33 -5.71
CA ALA A 97 -0.62 -3.57 -5.68
C ALA A 97 0.62 -4.46 -5.86
N SER A 98 0.61 -5.69 -5.33
CA SER A 98 1.73 -6.63 -5.45
C SER A 98 1.95 -7.17 -6.86
N VAL A 99 0.91 -7.21 -7.68
CA VAL A 99 1.01 -7.60 -9.10
C VAL A 99 1.52 -6.44 -9.96
N THR A 100 1.09 -5.21 -9.67
CA THR A 100 1.37 -4.03 -10.49
C THR A 100 2.65 -3.30 -10.10
N THR A 101 3.25 -3.64 -8.94
CA THR A 101 4.43 -2.96 -8.41
C THR A 101 5.64 -3.91 -8.42
N ASN A 102 6.73 -3.48 -9.05
CA ASN A 102 7.99 -4.18 -9.01
C ASN A 102 8.47 -4.31 -7.55
N SER A 103 8.87 -5.49 -7.15
CA SER A 103 9.34 -5.78 -5.79
C SER A 103 10.52 -4.90 -5.35
N CYS A 104 11.36 -4.45 -6.29
CA CYS A 104 12.44 -3.50 -6.00
C CYS A 104 11.93 -2.17 -5.42
N PHE A 105 10.68 -1.76 -5.70
CA PHE A 105 10.09 -0.56 -5.11
C PHE A 105 10.10 -0.62 -3.58
N TYR A 106 9.62 -1.72 -3.01
CA TYR A 106 9.56 -1.90 -1.55
C TYR A 106 10.95 -2.01 -0.92
N HIS A 107 11.88 -2.70 -1.57
CA HIS A 107 13.26 -2.78 -1.12
C HIS A 107 13.97 -1.42 -1.15
N ASP A 108 13.73 -0.63 -2.19
CA ASP A 108 14.36 0.68 -2.34
C ASP A 108 13.85 1.70 -1.31
N LEU A 109 12.58 1.61 -0.85
CA LEU A 109 12.00 2.50 0.16
C LEU A 109 12.89 2.63 1.40
N LYS A 110 13.50 1.54 1.85
CA LYS A 110 14.40 1.51 3.02
C LYS A 110 15.67 2.36 2.87
N LYS A 111 15.99 2.77 1.64
CA LYS A 111 17.15 3.64 1.34
C LYS A 111 16.82 5.13 1.43
N TYR A 112 15.55 5.46 1.70
CA TYR A 112 15.03 6.82 1.80
C TYR A 112 14.47 7.06 3.21
N PRO A 113 15.30 7.60 4.14
CA PRO A 113 14.93 7.69 5.57
C PRO A 113 13.65 8.47 5.84
N LYS A 114 13.41 9.56 5.09
CA LYS A 114 12.18 10.35 5.24
C LYS A 114 10.94 9.57 4.78
N ALA A 115 11.06 8.82 3.70
CA ALA A 115 9.99 7.96 3.20
C ALA A 115 9.65 6.83 4.19
N GLU A 116 10.68 6.19 4.77
CA GLU A 116 10.50 5.19 5.82
C GLU A 116 9.84 5.77 7.08
N ALA A 117 10.27 6.96 7.51
CA ALA A 117 9.67 7.66 8.66
C ALA A 117 8.20 8.00 8.40
N LEU A 118 7.85 8.48 7.20
CA LEU A 118 6.47 8.78 6.80
C LEU A 118 5.58 7.52 6.85
N LEU A 119 6.05 6.39 6.33
CA LEU A 119 5.31 5.12 6.37
C LEU A 119 5.12 4.62 7.82
N LYS A 120 6.14 4.74 8.66
CA LYS A 120 6.05 4.43 10.09
C LYS A 120 5.03 5.33 10.80
N GLN A 121 5.00 6.62 10.47
CA GLN A 121 4.00 7.55 11.00
C GLN A 121 2.57 7.11 10.63
N TYR A 122 2.32 6.73 9.37
CA TYR A 122 1.01 6.23 8.94
C TYR A 122 0.58 4.96 9.68
N THR A 123 1.52 4.06 9.93
CA THR A 123 1.24 2.84 10.69
C THR A 123 0.93 3.14 12.16
N THR A 124 1.65 4.10 12.77
CA THR A 124 1.48 4.45 14.18
C THR A 124 0.18 5.22 14.41
N SER A 125 -0.15 6.20 13.55
CA SER A 125 -1.37 7.00 13.68
C SER A 125 -2.66 6.20 13.53
N ARG A 126 -2.60 5.00 12.93
CA ARG A 126 -3.75 4.08 12.79
C ARG A 126 -3.88 3.04 13.90
N ARG A 127 -2.97 3.04 14.87
CA ARG A 127 -2.94 1.97 15.89
C ARG A 127 -4.25 1.87 16.67
N ASP A 128 -4.81 2.99 17.11
CA ASP A 128 -6.06 3.03 17.88
C ASP A 128 -7.24 2.61 17.00
N SER A 129 -7.35 3.15 15.79
CA SER A 129 -8.39 2.76 14.83
C SER A 129 -8.31 1.27 14.44
N SER A 130 -7.09 0.70 14.39
CA SER A 130 -6.91 -0.73 14.10
C SER A 130 -7.32 -1.60 15.29
N TYR A 131 -7.12 -1.11 16.52
CA TYR A 131 -7.60 -1.79 17.72
C TYR A 131 -9.13 -1.82 17.77
N ASP A 132 -9.77 -0.67 17.56
CA ASP A 132 -11.24 -0.54 17.53
C ASP A 132 -11.86 -1.41 16.43
N PHE A 133 -11.20 -1.44 15.26
CA PHE A 133 -11.57 -2.31 14.15
C PHE A 133 -11.55 -3.78 14.55
N PHE A 134 -10.47 -4.23 15.21
CA PHE A 134 -10.36 -5.62 15.65
C PHE A 134 -11.38 -5.95 16.75
N ALA A 135 -11.55 -5.05 17.73
CA ALA A 135 -12.52 -5.21 18.80
C ALA A 135 -13.95 -5.35 18.25
N LYS A 136 -14.31 -4.52 17.27
CA LYS A 136 -15.59 -4.62 16.56
C LYS A 136 -15.74 -5.95 15.82
N GLY A 137 -14.67 -6.44 15.19
CA GLY A 137 -14.69 -7.75 14.52
C GLY A 137 -14.89 -8.92 15.49
N VAL A 138 -14.39 -8.81 16.73
CA VAL A 138 -14.65 -9.79 17.82
C VAL A 138 -16.11 -9.68 18.26
N GLU A 139 -16.62 -8.47 18.51
CA GLU A 139 -18.02 -8.23 18.90
C GLU A 139 -18.99 -8.78 17.87
N ASP A 140 -18.74 -8.54 16.58
CA ASP A 140 -19.55 -9.02 15.47
C ASP A 140 -19.38 -10.53 15.20
N GLY A 141 -18.47 -11.18 15.93
CA GLY A 141 -18.23 -12.63 15.87
C GLY A 141 -17.43 -13.09 14.64
N TYR A 142 -16.69 -12.22 13.98
CA TYR A 142 -15.80 -12.57 12.87
C TYR A 142 -14.41 -12.99 13.33
N PHE A 143 -13.90 -12.41 14.42
CA PHE A 143 -12.56 -12.70 14.94
C PHE A 143 -12.60 -13.44 16.27
N LEU A 144 -11.57 -14.25 16.50
CA LEU A 144 -11.42 -15.03 17.74
C LEU A 144 -11.07 -14.10 18.91
N PRO A 145 -11.85 -14.11 20.03
CA PRO A 145 -11.59 -13.26 21.18
C PRO A 145 -10.32 -13.64 21.95
N THR A 146 -9.78 -14.85 21.69
CA THR A 146 -8.55 -15.35 22.31
C THR A 146 -7.27 -14.75 21.71
N ILE A 147 -7.37 -14.11 20.56
CA ILE A 147 -6.23 -13.49 19.87
C ILE A 147 -5.92 -12.14 20.48
N LYS A 148 -4.71 -11.98 21.01
CA LYS A 148 -4.21 -10.67 21.47
C LYS A 148 -3.82 -9.82 20.26
N PHE A 149 -4.62 -8.82 19.93
CA PHE A 149 -4.43 -7.95 18.76
C PHE A 149 -3.00 -7.38 18.64
N GLN A 150 -2.41 -6.92 19.75
CA GLN A 150 -1.05 -6.37 19.72
C GLN A 150 0.01 -7.41 19.31
N VAL A 151 -0.16 -8.67 19.71
CA VAL A 151 0.74 -9.76 19.31
C VAL A 151 0.55 -10.07 17.83
N PHE A 152 -0.70 -10.16 17.39
CA PHE A 152 -1.03 -10.35 15.98
C PHE A 152 -0.40 -9.26 15.10
N MET A 153 -0.54 -7.98 15.43
CA MET A 153 0.06 -6.88 14.69
C MET A 153 1.60 -6.92 14.65
N ARG A 154 2.25 -7.39 15.72
CA ARG A 154 3.71 -7.59 15.73
C ARG A 154 4.15 -8.72 14.80
N ILE A 155 3.40 -9.82 14.78
CA ILE A 155 3.66 -10.94 13.86
C ILE A 155 3.50 -10.48 12.42
N MET A 156 2.40 -9.75 12.12
CA MET A 156 2.15 -9.14 10.81
C MET A 156 3.35 -8.31 10.34
N ALA A 157 3.76 -7.35 11.16
CA ALA A 157 4.86 -6.45 10.82
C ALA A 157 6.19 -7.19 10.59
N ALA A 158 6.50 -8.21 11.41
CA ALA A 158 7.72 -9.00 11.27
C ALA A 158 7.74 -9.83 9.97
N ILE A 159 6.60 -10.40 9.59
CA ILE A 159 6.50 -11.18 8.36
C ILE A 159 6.54 -10.26 7.14
N GLU A 160 5.85 -9.11 7.15
CA GLU A 160 5.90 -8.11 6.09
C GLU A 160 7.33 -7.61 5.85
N ASP A 161 8.08 -7.33 6.93
CA ASP A 161 9.50 -6.95 6.82
C ASP A 161 10.32 -8.08 6.20
N THR A 162 10.09 -9.32 6.60
CA THR A 162 10.77 -10.49 6.03
C THR A 162 10.46 -10.67 4.55
N ILE A 163 9.21 -10.55 4.13
CA ILE A 163 8.78 -10.63 2.73
C ILE A 163 9.45 -9.52 1.90
N GLN A 164 9.47 -8.29 2.40
CA GLN A 164 10.08 -7.15 1.72
C GLN A 164 11.62 -7.27 1.61
N ASN A 165 12.27 -7.93 2.57
CA ASN A 165 13.72 -8.14 2.54
C ASN A 165 14.16 -9.27 1.59
N ASN A 166 13.29 -10.25 1.34
CA ASN A 166 13.59 -11.42 0.49
C ASN A 166 13.21 -11.25 -0.99
N VAL A 167 13.15 -10.01 -1.46
CA VAL A 167 12.77 -9.62 -2.84
C VAL A 167 13.65 -10.26 -3.94
N THR A 168 14.81 -10.80 -3.59
CA THR A 168 15.72 -11.46 -4.54
C THR A 168 15.33 -12.90 -4.90
N LEU A 169 14.32 -13.45 -4.26
CA LEU A 169 13.85 -14.81 -4.54
C LEU A 169 13.14 -14.83 -5.90
N LYS A 170 13.69 -15.61 -6.84
CA LYS A 170 13.06 -15.79 -8.16
C LYS A 170 11.74 -16.55 -8.05
N GLN A 171 11.58 -17.39 -7.05
CA GLN A 171 10.36 -18.12 -6.68
C GLN A 171 10.44 -18.55 -5.21
N PRO A 172 9.35 -18.47 -4.40
CA PRO A 172 8.05 -17.89 -4.76
C PRO A 172 8.12 -16.38 -5.02
N THR A 173 7.22 -15.84 -5.86
CA THR A 173 7.17 -14.41 -6.15
C THR A 173 6.73 -13.61 -4.92
N PHE A 174 6.97 -12.30 -4.93
CA PHE A 174 6.45 -11.40 -3.88
C PHE A 174 4.93 -11.53 -3.73
N HIS A 175 4.22 -11.64 -4.84
CA HIS A 175 2.77 -11.87 -4.84
C HIS A 175 2.39 -13.21 -4.18
N ASP A 176 3.08 -14.30 -4.51
CA ASP A 176 2.81 -15.62 -3.92
C ASP A 176 3.03 -15.62 -2.41
N LEU A 177 4.13 -15.00 -1.94
CA LEU A 177 4.42 -14.88 -0.52
C LEU A 177 3.33 -14.09 0.20
N LEU A 178 2.95 -12.94 -0.35
CA LEU A 178 1.92 -12.08 0.23
C LEU A 178 0.56 -12.76 0.25
N ASN A 179 0.18 -13.41 -0.85
CA ASN A 179 -1.07 -14.14 -0.99
C ASN A 179 -1.19 -15.27 0.07
N ASN A 180 -0.17 -16.12 0.19
CA ASN A 180 -0.17 -17.20 1.17
C ASN A 180 -0.11 -16.68 2.61
N TYR A 181 0.68 -15.66 2.88
CA TYR A 181 0.76 -14.99 4.17
C TYR A 181 -0.60 -14.46 4.64
N ILE A 182 -1.32 -13.72 3.77
CA ILE A 182 -2.66 -13.20 4.07
C ILE A 182 -3.61 -14.36 4.40
N ARG A 183 -3.62 -15.42 3.58
CA ARG A 183 -4.50 -16.59 3.81
C ARG A 183 -4.25 -17.28 5.15
N ILE A 184 -2.98 -17.53 5.49
CA ILE A 184 -2.60 -18.17 6.73
C ILE A 184 -3.01 -17.33 7.93
N LEU A 185 -2.74 -16.02 7.91
CA LEU A 185 -3.03 -15.13 9.02
C LEU A 185 -4.53 -14.96 9.24
N ILE A 186 -5.30 -14.72 8.18
CA ILE A 186 -6.74 -14.53 8.30
C ILE A 186 -7.39 -15.81 8.84
N ARG A 187 -6.99 -16.98 8.33
CA ARG A 187 -7.48 -18.26 8.86
C ARG A 187 -7.13 -18.45 10.34
N GLY A 188 -5.99 -17.93 10.79
CA GLY A 188 -5.55 -18.02 12.19
C GLY A 188 -6.31 -17.12 13.16
N ILE A 189 -6.94 -16.04 12.70
CA ILE A 189 -7.65 -15.09 13.58
C ILE A 189 -9.18 -15.15 13.46
N CYS A 190 -9.72 -15.78 12.41
CA CYS A 190 -11.15 -15.82 12.14
C CYS A 190 -11.87 -16.95 12.88
N THR A 191 -13.10 -16.66 13.30
CA THR A 191 -14.10 -17.68 13.65
C THR A 191 -14.59 -18.39 12.39
N GLN A 192 -15.43 -19.41 12.52
CA GLN A 192 -16.08 -20.06 11.39
C GLN A 192 -16.91 -19.07 10.54
N LYS A 193 -17.60 -18.11 11.19
CA LYS A 193 -18.34 -17.04 10.49
C LYS A 193 -17.42 -16.19 9.64
N GLY A 194 -16.26 -15.79 10.19
CA GLY A 194 -15.27 -14.99 9.46
C GLY A 194 -14.65 -15.77 8.30
N LEU A 195 -14.36 -17.07 8.49
CA LEU A 195 -13.81 -17.92 7.44
C LEU A 195 -14.76 -18.09 6.27
N LEU A 196 -16.05 -18.33 6.52
CA LEU A 196 -17.05 -18.45 5.45
C LEU A 196 -17.11 -17.18 4.58
N ARG A 197 -17.08 -15.99 5.21
CA ARG A 197 -17.09 -14.73 4.47
C ARG A 197 -15.80 -14.51 3.66
N PHE A 198 -14.67 -14.87 4.25
CA PHE A 198 -13.35 -14.77 3.58
C PHE A 198 -13.23 -15.74 2.40
N ASP A 199 -13.67 -16.98 2.56
CA ASP A 199 -13.59 -18.01 1.52
C ASP A 199 -14.49 -17.65 0.32
N GLN A 200 -15.69 -17.11 0.52
CA GLN A 200 -16.54 -16.58 -0.56
C GLN A 200 -15.83 -15.52 -1.40
N PHE A 201 -15.11 -14.60 -0.77
CA PHE A 201 -14.31 -13.61 -1.50
C PHE A 201 -13.20 -14.29 -2.31
N TRP A 202 -12.51 -15.26 -1.72
CA TRP A 202 -11.38 -15.92 -2.34
C TRP A 202 -11.78 -16.72 -3.58
N GLU A 203 -12.88 -17.43 -3.52
CA GLU A 203 -13.47 -18.15 -4.67
C GLU A 203 -13.83 -17.20 -5.81
N GLN A 204 -14.41 -16.04 -5.49
CA GLN A 204 -14.73 -15.02 -6.50
C GLN A 204 -13.48 -14.45 -7.18
N GLN A 205 -12.36 -14.33 -6.48
CA GLN A 205 -11.09 -13.87 -7.07
C GLN A 205 -10.46 -14.92 -7.99
N GLN A 206 -10.54 -16.20 -7.63
CA GLN A 206 -10.04 -17.28 -8.50
C GLN A 206 -10.81 -17.34 -9.83
N ASN A 207 -12.12 -17.15 -9.78
CA ASN A 207 -12.98 -17.16 -10.97
C ASN A 207 -12.79 -15.93 -11.88
N LYS A 208 -12.20 -14.84 -11.40
CA LYS A 208 -11.88 -13.65 -12.21
C LYS A 208 -10.52 -13.75 -12.92
N ASN A 209 -9.65 -14.66 -12.50
CA ASN A 209 -8.31 -14.88 -13.05
C ASN A 209 -8.25 -16.10 -14.01
N LEU A 210 -9.40 -16.73 -14.29
CA LEU A 210 -9.62 -17.71 -15.33
C LEU A 210 -10.30 -17.06 -16.55
#